data_67d887808ee6ce79b66ebe21863b4c04
#
_entry.id   67d887808ee6ce79b66ebe21863b4c04
#
_cell.length_a   1.000
_cell.length_b   1.000
_cell.length_c   1.000
_cell.angle_alpha   90.00
_cell.angle_beta   90.00
_cell.angle_gamma   90.00
#
_symmetry.space_group_name_H-M   'P 1'
#
loop_
_entity.id
_entity.type
_entity.pdbx_description
1 polymer ?
#
loop_
_entity_poly.entity_id
_entity_poly.type
_entity_poly.pdbx_seq_one_letter_code
_entity_poly.pdbx_strand_id
1 'polypeptide(L)'
;MKHKLFILQAAQPSTPGTKQRGFSLVTTLILLVVVTMLGIGASQISLLAEKSTRFARDSQIAFQAAEAALLDAEFDIRGPNTSAAQRLSTFVTGNSVGFVDGCGTGAGLGLCLPAASGAKPVWYAGTVDFTDDSTSATTVPFGKFTGRTLSTGESGIRPEALPRYIIEIIPDGTPGLNATTKPTLYRVTAMGFGPRKSTQAVVQMILRKE
;
A
#
# COMPACT_ATOMS: atom_id res chain seq x y z
N MET A 1 -21.47 -56.61 92.20
CA MET A 1 -21.73 -55.20 91.90
C MET A 1 -21.74 -54.97 90.38
N LYS A 2 -22.87 -54.82 89.75
CA LYS A 2 -23.02 -54.61 88.25
C LYS A 2 -23.25 -53.17 88.00
N HIS A 3 -22.27 -52.44 87.41
CA HIS A 3 -22.45 -51.06 86.92
C HIS A 3 -23.07 -51.14 85.54
N LYS A 4 -24.28 -50.61 85.41
CA LYS A 4 -24.95 -50.30 84.12
C LYS A 4 -24.41 -49.01 83.60
N LEU A 5 -23.71 -49.06 82.44
CA LEU A 5 -23.28 -47.91 81.69
C LEU A 5 -24.49 -47.38 80.84
N PHE A 6 -24.99 -46.23 81.19
CA PHE A 6 -26.01 -45.53 80.36
C PHE A 6 -25.29 -44.77 79.27
N ILE A 7 -25.46 -45.22 78.02
CA ILE A 7 -25.03 -44.47 76.86
C ILE A 7 -26.14 -43.46 76.48
N LEU A 8 -25.86 -42.17 76.72
CA LEU A 8 -26.72 -41.07 76.23
C LEU A 8 -26.49 -40.93 74.68
N GLN A 9 -27.51 -41.34 73.92
CA GLN A 9 -27.56 -41.19 72.53
C GLN A 9 -27.95 -39.75 72.23
N ALA A 10 -26.98 -38.90 71.79
CA ALA A 10 -27.22 -37.53 71.39
C ALA A 10 -28.04 -37.51 70.10
N ALA A 11 -29.23 -36.94 70.14
CA ALA A 11 -30.03 -36.70 68.93
C ALA A 11 -29.34 -35.70 68.00
N GLN A 12 -28.98 -36.18 66.84
CA GLN A 12 -28.48 -35.28 65.78
C GLN A 12 -29.59 -34.35 65.30
N PRO A 13 -29.35 -33.03 65.23
CA PRO A 13 -30.34 -32.12 64.66
C PRO A 13 -30.43 -32.39 63.12
N SER A 14 -31.65 -32.70 62.66
CA SER A 14 -31.98 -32.78 61.23
C SER A 14 -31.86 -31.39 60.63
N THR A 15 -30.83 -31.21 59.81
CA THR A 15 -30.70 -30.03 58.99
C THR A 15 -31.87 -29.95 58.01
N PRO A 16 -32.63 -28.83 57.96
CA PRO A 16 -33.71 -28.67 56.99
C PRO A 16 -33.13 -28.72 55.58
N GLY A 17 -33.53 -29.68 54.77
CA GLY A 17 -33.18 -29.81 53.37
C GLY A 17 -33.64 -28.53 52.64
N THR A 18 -32.71 -27.70 52.25
CA THR A 18 -32.96 -26.57 51.38
C THR A 18 -33.52 -27.10 50.06
N LYS A 19 -34.80 -26.84 49.79
CA LYS A 19 -35.43 -27.11 48.52
C LYS A 19 -34.65 -26.35 47.46
N GLN A 20 -33.79 -27.01 46.70
CA GLN A 20 -33.12 -26.47 45.54
C GLN A 20 -34.19 -26.11 44.49
N ARG A 21 -34.54 -24.82 44.42
CA ARG A 21 -35.39 -24.29 43.38
C ARG A 21 -34.63 -24.36 42.06
N GLY A 22 -35.27 -24.81 41.00
CA GLY A 22 -34.69 -25.01 39.65
C GLY A 22 -34.19 -23.76 38.93
N PHE A 23 -33.73 -22.74 39.67
CA PHE A 23 -33.11 -21.51 39.16
C PHE A 23 -31.74 -21.74 38.51
N SER A 24 -31.04 -22.81 38.90
CA SER A 24 -29.70 -23.13 38.44
C SER A 24 -29.64 -23.43 36.93
N LEU A 25 -30.65 -24.10 36.37
CA LEU A 25 -30.66 -24.49 34.96
C LEU A 25 -30.85 -23.26 34.05
N VAL A 26 -31.68 -22.30 34.41
CA VAL A 26 -31.91 -21.08 33.63
C VAL A 26 -30.66 -20.19 33.66
N THR A 27 -30.01 -20.04 34.82
CA THR A 27 -28.77 -19.24 34.91
C THR A 27 -27.62 -19.87 34.15
N THR A 28 -27.44 -21.21 34.16
CA THR A 28 -26.42 -21.87 33.33
C THR A 28 -26.70 -21.72 31.85
N LEU A 29 -27.97 -21.78 31.42
CA LEU A 29 -28.37 -21.59 30.04
C LEU A 29 -28.05 -20.15 29.56
N ILE A 30 -28.40 -19.15 30.37
CA ILE A 30 -28.08 -17.73 30.06
C ILE A 30 -26.56 -17.55 29.96
N LEU A 31 -25.80 -18.06 30.94
CA LEU A 31 -24.34 -17.98 30.93
C LEU A 31 -23.75 -18.63 29.68
N LEU A 32 -24.26 -19.80 29.27
CA LEU A 32 -23.80 -20.50 28.09
C LEU A 32 -24.07 -19.65 26.81
N VAL A 33 -25.25 -19.05 26.69
CA VAL A 33 -25.58 -18.15 25.57
C VAL A 33 -24.64 -16.93 25.55
N VAL A 34 -24.39 -16.31 26.70
CA VAL A 34 -23.49 -15.15 26.76
C VAL A 34 -22.07 -15.54 26.37
N VAL A 35 -21.52 -16.65 26.88
CA VAL A 35 -20.18 -17.12 26.56
C VAL A 35 -20.05 -17.49 25.07
N THR A 36 -21.08 -18.13 24.49
CA THR A 36 -21.08 -18.44 23.06
C THR A 36 -21.11 -17.18 22.19
N MET A 37 -21.90 -16.18 22.53
CA MET A 37 -21.93 -14.89 21.81
C MET A 37 -20.57 -14.18 21.90
N LEU A 38 -19.93 -14.15 23.07
CA LEU A 38 -18.61 -13.58 23.24
C LEU A 38 -17.55 -14.34 22.44
N GLY A 39 -17.61 -15.67 22.41
CA GLY A 39 -16.72 -16.52 21.63
C GLY A 39 -16.80 -16.28 20.12
N ILE A 40 -18.03 -16.13 19.59
CA ILE A 40 -18.24 -15.78 18.16
C ILE A 40 -17.70 -14.38 17.86
N GLY A 41 -17.95 -13.40 18.72
CA GLY A 41 -17.43 -12.04 18.56
C GLY A 41 -15.91 -11.98 18.54
N ALA A 42 -15.25 -12.68 19.46
CA ALA A 42 -13.79 -12.75 19.52
C ALA A 42 -13.19 -13.39 18.26
N SER A 43 -13.80 -14.44 17.73
CA SER A 43 -13.38 -15.10 16.50
C SER A 43 -13.45 -14.16 15.29
N GLN A 44 -14.52 -13.37 15.16
CA GLN A 44 -14.67 -12.41 14.06
C GLN A 44 -13.59 -11.31 14.12
N ILE A 45 -13.28 -10.79 15.31
CA ILE A 45 -12.23 -9.78 15.50
C ILE A 45 -10.87 -10.34 15.05
N SER A 46 -10.55 -11.58 15.39
CA SER A 46 -9.31 -12.23 14.98
C SER A 46 -9.16 -12.35 13.46
N LEU A 47 -10.23 -12.74 12.76
CA LEU A 47 -10.25 -12.82 11.29
C LEU A 47 -10.10 -11.44 10.63
N LEU A 48 -10.72 -10.41 11.18
CA LEU A 48 -10.58 -9.03 10.69
C LEU A 48 -9.15 -8.52 10.89
N ALA A 49 -8.53 -8.79 12.05
CA ALA A 49 -7.15 -8.41 12.33
C ALA A 49 -6.17 -9.08 11.36
N GLU A 50 -6.36 -10.37 11.04
CA GLU A 50 -5.53 -11.08 10.06
C GLU A 50 -5.65 -10.45 8.66
N LYS A 51 -6.88 -10.18 8.20
CA LYS A 51 -7.12 -9.54 6.90
C LYS A 51 -6.49 -8.14 6.84
N SER A 52 -6.62 -7.35 7.90
CA SER A 52 -6.02 -6.02 8.01
C SER A 52 -4.50 -6.08 7.93
N THR A 53 -3.87 -7.03 8.63
CA THR A 53 -2.41 -7.20 8.60
C THR A 53 -1.91 -7.61 7.22
N ARG A 54 -2.60 -8.52 6.54
CA ARG A 54 -2.28 -8.90 5.16
C ARG A 54 -2.40 -7.72 4.21
N PHE A 55 -3.48 -6.96 4.31
CA PHE A 55 -3.68 -5.76 3.48
C PHE A 55 -2.60 -4.70 3.75
N ALA A 56 -2.25 -4.44 5.00
CA ALA A 56 -1.19 -3.50 5.36
C ALA A 56 0.16 -3.91 4.76
N ARG A 57 0.51 -5.20 4.82
CA ARG A 57 1.73 -5.73 4.19
C ARG A 57 1.71 -5.58 2.67
N ASP A 58 0.59 -5.94 2.02
CA ASP A 58 0.47 -5.86 0.57
C ASP A 58 0.55 -4.40 0.09
N SER A 59 -0.04 -3.47 0.84
CA SER A 59 0.06 -2.03 0.60
C SER A 59 1.49 -1.51 0.78
N GLN A 60 2.22 -2.00 1.79
CA GLN A 60 3.62 -1.62 2.01
C GLN A 60 4.52 -2.07 0.85
N ILE A 61 4.28 -3.26 0.26
CA ILE A 61 5.01 -3.72 -0.91
C ILE A 61 4.74 -2.81 -2.11
N ALA A 62 3.48 -2.45 -2.35
CA ALA A 62 3.12 -1.52 -3.42
C ALA A 62 3.81 -0.16 -3.24
N PHE A 63 3.85 0.36 -2.02
CA PHE A 63 4.50 1.62 -1.69
C PHE A 63 6.01 1.56 -1.96
N GLN A 64 6.69 0.52 -1.47
CA GLN A 64 8.13 0.32 -1.72
C GLN A 64 8.45 0.16 -3.21
N ALA A 65 7.58 -0.51 -3.97
CA ALA A 65 7.73 -0.62 -5.41
C ALA A 65 7.58 0.75 -6.09
N ALA A 66 6.64 1.58 -5.64
CA ALA A 66 6.47 2.94 -6.16
C ALA A 66 7.66 3.83 -5.83
N GLU A 67 8.22 3.75 -4.61
CA GLU A 67 9.45 4.46 -4.23
C GLU A 67 10.65 4.01 -5.08
N ALA A 68 10.77 2.72 -5.36
CA ALA A 68 11.80 2.22 -6.26
C ALA A 68 11.67 2.83 -7.66
N ALA A 69 10.44 2.99 -8.18
CA ALA A 69 10.22 3.65 -9.47
C ALA A 69 10.52 5.16 -9.44
N LEU A 70 10.30 5.85 -8.31
CA LEU A 70 10.75 7.24 -8.16
C LEU A 70 12.27 7.34 -8.25
N LEU A 71 12.99 6.46 -7.56
CA LEU A 71 14.46 6.42 -7.64
C LEU A 71 14.93 6.08 -9.06
N ASP A 72 14.25 5.14 -9.75
CA ASP A 72 14.57 4.82 -11.14
C ASP A 72 14.39 6.02 -12.07
N ALA A 73 13.31 6.78 -11.87
CA ALA A 73 13.07 8.03 -12.60
C ALA A 73 14.13 9.11 -12.30
N GLU A 74 14.61 9.21 -11.06
CA GLU A 74 15.73 10.11 -10.72
C GLU A 74 16.99 9.73 -11.50
N PHE A 75 17.30 8.42 -11.58
CA PHE A 75 18.42 7.95 -12.40
C PHE A 75 18.18 8.14 -13.89
N ASP A 76 16.95 8.01 -14.40
CA ASP A 76 16.61 8.35 -15.77
C ASP A 76 16.97 9.81 -16.09
N ILE A 77 16.70 10.74 -15.16
CA ILE A 77 16.94 12.17 -15.30
C ILE A 77 18.42 12.55 -15.10
N ARG A 78 19.09 11.96 -14.10
CA ARG A 78 20.45 12.38 -13.65
C ARG A 78 21.55 11.41 -14.03
N GLY A 79 21.22 10.13 -14.19
CA GLY A 79 22.20 9.06 -14.33
C GLY A 79 22.83 8.65 -12.98
N PRO A 80 23.84 7.77 -13.02
CA PRO A 80 24.36 7.05 -14.19
C PRO A 80 23.40 5.93 -14.65
N ASN A 81 23.30 5.73 -15.96
CA ASN A 81 22.46 4.71 -16.59
C ASN A 81 23.29 3.73 -17.42
N THR A 82 22.93 2.45 -17.38
CA THR A 82 23.60 1.38 -18.13
C THR A 82 22.80 0.89 -19.34
N SER A 83 21.53 1.33 -19.47
CA SER A 83 20.68 0.98 -20.62
C SER A 83 21.22 1.60 -21.91
N ALA A 84 21.21 0.83 -22.99
CA ALA A 84 21.46 1.36 -24.33
C ALA A 84 20.39 2.38 -24.79
N ALA A 85 19.21 2.34 -24.17
CA ALA A 85 18.10 3.26 -24.42
C ALA A 85 18.15 4.53 -23.56
N GLN A 86 19.22 4.77 -22.80
CA GLN A 86 19.35 5.96 -21.95
C GLN A 86 19.06 7.25 -22.71
N ARG A 87 18.46 8.23 -22.02
CA ARG A 87 18.00 9.49 -22.61
C ARG A 87 18.40 10.73 -21.81
N LEU A 88 19.54 10.69 -21.14
CA LEU A 88 20.05 11.78 -20.30
C LEU A 88 20.12 13.13 -21.04
N SER A 89 20.40 13.10 -22.35
CA SER A 89 20.43 14.28 -23.21
C SER A 89 19.08 14.97 -23.38
N THR A 90 17.97 14.30 -23.12
CA THR A 90 16.62 14.88 -23.13
C THR A 90 16.39 15.81 -21.95
N PHE A 91 17.03 15.53 -20.81
CA PHE A 91 16.88 16.28 -19.57
C PHE A 91 17.90 17.40 -19.42
N VAL A 92 18.03 18.26 -20.43
CA VAL A 92 18.88 19.44 -20.39
C VAL A 92 18.07 20.62 -19.85
N THR A 93 18.70 21.46 -19.03
CA THR A 93 18.06 22.67 -18.46
C THR A 93 17.39 23.52 -19.55
N GLY A 94 16.15 23.87 -19.34
CA GLY A 94 15.35 24.68 -20.27
C GLY A 94 14.84 23.90 -21.51
N ASN A 95 15.11 22.62 -21.64
CA ASN A 95 14.66 21.82 -22.78
C ASN A 95 13.30 21.14 -22.46
N SER A 96 12.28 21.44 -23.25
CA SER A 96 10.96 20.79 -23.20
C SER A 96 10.72 19.83 -24.38
N VAL A 97 11.72 19.63 -25.24
CA VAL A 97 11.60 18.77 -26.42
C VAL A 97 11.41 17.31 -25.96
N GLY A 98 10.39 16.67 -26.51
CA GLY A 98 10.01 15.29 -26.13
C GLY A 98 8.91 15.20 -25.09
N PHE A 99 8.59 16.29 -24.40
CA PHE A 99 7.42 16.34 -23.52
C PHE A 99 6.17 16.71 -24.33
N VAL A 100 5.17 15.85 -24.27
CA VAL A 100 3.95 16.00 -25.06
C VAL A 100 2.70 15.80 -24.19
N ASP A 101 1.56 16.29 -24.68
CA ASP A 101 0.29 16.06 -24.03
C ASP A 101 -0.07 14.56 -24.08
N GLY A 102 -0.59 14.02 -22.97
CA GLY A 102 -0.92 12.60 -22.84
C GLY A 102 0.28 11.66 -22.72
N CYS A 103 1.50 12.20 -22.57
CA CYS A 103 2.78 11.49 -22.50
C CYS A 103 3.25 10.87 -23.83
N GLY A 104 4.56 10.86 -24.04
CA GLY A 104 5.15 10.42 -25.28
C GLY A 104 5.32 8.90 -25.40
N THR A 105 5.85 8.48 -26.55
CA THR A 105 6.20 7.09 -26.87
C THR A 105 7.66 6.98 -27.30
N GLY A 106 8.19 5.77 -27.44
CA GLY A 106 9.57 5.53 -27.84
C GLY A 106 10.60 6.12 -26.88
N ALA A 107 11.48 6.99 -27.35
CA ALA A 107 12.47 7.71 -26.53
C ALA A 107 11.79 8.75 -25.61
N GLY A 108 10.66 9.31 -26.02
CA GLY A 108 9.84 10.24 -25.23
C GLY A 108 8.83 9.56 -24.30
N LEU A 109 8.89 8.23 -24.15
CA LEU A 109 7.95 7.50 -23.34
C LEU A 109 7.87 8.05 -21.91
N GLY A 110 6.66 8.33 -21.43
CA GLY A 110 6.42 8.84 -20.08
C GLY A 110 6.84 10.30 -19.87
N LEU A 111 7.25 11.04 -20.92
CA LEU A 111 7.52 12.47 -20.85
C LEU A 111 6.25 13.23 -21.17
N CYS A 112 5.71 13.94 -20.18
CA CYS A 112 4.39 14.56 -20.25
C CYS A 112 4.49 16.07 -20.06
N LEU A 113 3.68 16.83 -20.82
CA LEU A 113 3.37 18.19 -20.46
C LEU A 113 2.44 18.22 -19.24
N PRO A 114 2.54 19.24 -18.39
CA PRO A 114 1.66 19.36 -17.23
C PRO A 114 0.22 19.63 -17.69
N ALA A 115 -0.74 19.16 -16.91
CA ALA A 115 -2.13 19.49 -17.16
C ALA A 115 -2.37 21.02 -17.12
N ALA A 116 -3.30 21.50 -17.94
CA ALA A 116 -3.72 22.88 -17.90
C ALA A 116 -4.26 23.27 -16.51
N SER A 117 -4.14 24.56 -16.18
CA SER A 117 -4.65 25.07 -14.90
C SER A 117 -6.14 24.75 -14.74
N GLY A 118 -6.51 24.13 -13.61
CA GLY A 118 -7.87 23.69 -13.32
C GLY A 118 -8.28 22.35 -13.94
N ALA A 119 -7.45 21.74 -14.79
CA ALA A 119 -7.67 20.38 -15.29
C ALA A 119 -7.23 19.32 -14.27
N LYS A 120 -7.72 18.09 -14.48
CA LYS A 120 -7.26 16.94 -13.68
C LYS A 120 -5.78 16.69 -13.93
N PRO A 121 -5.01 16.28 -12.90
CA PRO A 121 -3.60 15.90 -13.08
C PRO A 121 -3.44 14.83 -14.17
N VAL A 122 -2.35 14.89 -14.92
CA VAL A 122 -2.08 13.97 -16.06
C VAL A 122 -2.21 12.52 -15.65
N TRP A 123 -1.66 12.16 -14.48
CA TRP A 123 -1.72 10.80 -13.95
C TRP A 123 -3.13 10.30 -13.56
N TYR A 124 -4.10 11.23 -13.44
CA TYR A 124 -5.50 10.95 -13.06
C TYR A 124 -6.52 11.32 -14.17
N ALA A 125 -6.06 11.88 -15.26
CA ALA A 125 -6.93 12.34 -16.34
C ALA A 125 -7.57 11.23 -17.19
N GLY A 126 -7.13 9.97 -17.01
CA GLY A 126 -7.58 8.80 -17.77
C GLY A 126 -6.87 8.63 -19.12
N THR A 127 -5.96 9.54 -19.47
CA THR A 127 -5.10 9.44 -20.67
C THR A 127 -3.85 8.62 -20.41
N VAL A 128 -3.48 8.42 -19.16
CA VAL A 128 -2.32 7.65 -18.70
C VAL A 128 -2.79 6.47 -17.88
N ASP A 129 -2.49 5.27 -18.33
CA ASP A 129 -2.79 4.03 -17.60
C ASP A 129 -1.49 3.37 -17.13
N PHE A 130 -1.27 3.37 -15.81
CA PHE A 130 -0.11 2.71 -15.21
C PHE A 130 -0.25 1.19 -15.17
N THR A 131 -1.44 0.65 -15.42
CA THR A 131 -1.68 -0.80 -15.44
C THR A 131 -1.51 -1.41 -16.82
N ASP A 132 -1.34 -0.57 -17.85
CA ASP A 132 -1.12 -0.99 -19.23
C ASP A 132 0.32 -1.48 -19.41
N ASP A 133 0.46 -2.77 -19.71
CA ASP A 133 1.75 -3.43 -20.01
C ASP A 133 1.97 -3.61 -21.51
N SER A 134 1.10 -3.05 -22.35
CA SER A 134 1.19 -3.16 -23.82
C SER A 134 2.33 -2.31 -24.38
N THR A 135 2.63 -2.53 -25.64
CA THR A 135 3.61 -1.74 -26.39
C THR A 135 3.15 -0.30 -26.65
N SER A 136 1.86 -0.03 -26.51
CA SER A 136 1.24 1.31 -26.63
C SER A 136 1.16 2.06 -25.30
N ALA A 137 1.58 1.45 -24.19
CA ALA A 137 1.59 2.10 -22.89
C ALA A 137 2.38 3.41 -22.93
N THR A 138 1.85 4.45 -22.28
CA THR A 138 2.46 5.78 -22.20
C THR A 138 3.27 6.00 -20.93
N THR A 139 3.37 4.98 -20.08
CA THR A 139 4.13 5.00 -18.81
C THR A 139 5.43 4.20 -18.94
N VAL A 140 6.45 4.61 -18.21
CA VAL A 140 7.78 3.98 -18.23
C VAL A 140 7.82 2.83 -17.23
N PRO A 141 8.06 1.59 -17.65
CA PRO A 141 8.33 0.50 -16.72
C PRO A 141 9.73 0.65 -16.11
N PHE A 142 9.86 0.24 -14.84
CA PHE A 142 11.12 0.26 -14.11
C PHE A 142 12.27 -0.34 -14.92
N GLY A 143 13.41 0.33 -14.92
CA GLY A 143 14.64 -0.14 -15.55
C GLY A 143 14.76 0.10 -17.05
N LYS A 144 13.70 0.54 -17.74
CA LYS A 144 13.72 0.69 -19.21
C LYS A 144 14.85 1.60 -19.70
N PHE A 145 15.02 2.75 -19.09
CA PHE A 145 16.03 3.74 -19.50
C PHE A 145 17.29 3.71 -18.63
N THR A 146 17.20 3.09 -17.45
CA THR A 146 18.29 3.04 -16.48
C THR A 146 19.12 1.76 -16.57
N GLY A 147 18.52 0.66 -17.05
CA GLY A 147 19.14 -0.68 -17.07
C GLY A 147 19.08 -1.39 -15.71
N ARG A 148 18.34 -0.85 -14.74
CA ARG A 148 18.14 -1.46 -13.43
C ARG A 148 17.15 -2.61 -13.51
N THR A 149 17.22 -3.53 -12.57
CA THR A 149 16.30 -4.68 -12.48
C THR A 149 15.60 -4.71 -11.15
N LEU A 150 14.32 -5.04 -11.19
CA LEU A 150 13.49 -5.29 -10.00
C LEU A 150 12.87 -6.67 -10.14
N SER A 151 12.97 -7.49 -9.09
CA SER A 151 12.36 -8.81 -9.09
C SER A 151 10.85 -8.71 -8.87
N THR A 152 10.08 -9.29 -9.78
CA THR A 152 8.62 -9.37 -9.73
C THR A 152 8.16 -10.82 -9.76
N GLY A 153 6.87 -11.10 -9.53
CA GLY A 153 6.26 -12.39 -9.73
C GLY A 153 5.80 -13.11 -8.47
N GLU A 154 5.27 -14.31 -8.67
CA GLU A 154 4.43 -15.06 -7.72
C GLU A 154 5.12 -15.56 -6.45
N SER A 155 6.43 -15.66 -6.40
CA SER A 155 7.11 -16.24 -5.24
C SER A 155 7.49 -15.20 -4.20
N GLY A 156 6.80 -15.21 -3.07
CA GLY A 156 7.17 -14.46 -1.87
C GLY A 156 6.59 -13.06 -1.77
N ILE A 157 7.37 -12.16 -1.18
CA ILE A 157 6.98 -10.79 -0.84
C ILE A 157 7.46 -9.85 -1.97
N ARG A 158 6.91 -10.00 -3.18
CA ARG A 158 7.32 -9.24 -4.36
C ARG A 158 6.12 -8.56 -5.01
N PRO A 159 6.31 -7.44 -5.72
CA PRO A 159 5.27 -6.88 -6.56
C PRO A 159 4.94 -7.84 -7.71
N GLU A 160 3.67 -7.93 -8.08
CA GLU A 160 3.20 -8.78 -9.19
C GLU A 160 3.71 -8.25 -10.54
N ALA A 161 3.76 -6.93 -10.71
CA ALA A 161 4.20 -6.27 -11.91
C ALA A 161 5.30 -5.23 -11.62
N LEU A 162 6.07 -4.88 -12.65
CA LEU A 162 7.04 -3.79 -12.56
C LEU A 162 6.33 -2.47 -12.25
N PRO A 163 6.81 -1.69 -11.28
CA PRO A 163 6.28 -0.36 -11.06
C PRO A 163 6.60 0.54 -12.26
N ARG A 164 5.78 1.56 -12.44
CA ARG A 164 5.86 2.44 -13.61
C ARG A 164 5.84 3.89 -13.18
N TYR A 165 6.39 4.77 -14.02
CA TYR A 165 6.42 6.21 -13.74
C TYR A 165 6.15 7.04 -14.99
N ILE A 166 5.82 8.31 -14.75
CA ILE A 166 5.80 9.40 -15.72
C ILE A 166 6.59 10.58 -15.18
N ILE A 167 7.10 11.40 -16.07
CA ILE A 167 7.87 12.61 -15.76
C ILE A 167 7.17 13.79 -16.43
N GLU A 168 6.69 14.74 -15.64
CA GLU A 168 6.09 15.98 -16.12
C GLU A 168 7.08 17.12 -15.93
N ILE A 169 7.27 17.94 -16.96
CA ILE A 169 8.06 19.16 -16.84
C ILE A 169 7.19 20.25 -16.20
N ILE A 170 7.68 20.88 -15.12
CA ILE A 170 6.96 21.95 -14.44
C ILE A 170 7.68 23.27 -14.69
N PRO A 171 6.99 24.33 -15.13
CA PRO A 171 7.60 25.65 -15.22
C PRO A 171 7.99 26.15 -13.82
N ASP A 172 9.24 26.56 -13.67
CA ASP A 172 9.68 27.22 -12.44
C ASP A 172 9.07 28.62 -12.38
N GLY A 173 8.15 28.83 -11.45
CA GLY A 173 7.48 30.09 -11.20
C GLY A 173 8.27 31.09 -10.35
N THR A 174 9.55 30.82 -10.03
CA THR A 174 10.34 31.73 -9.19
C THR A 174 10.55 33.07 -9.88
N PRO A 175 10.07 34.20 -9.29
CA PRO A 175 10.26 35.53 -9.88
C PRO A 175 11.74 35.92 -9.95
N GLY A 176 12.12 36.62 -11.02
CA GLY A 176 13.46 37.24 -11.14
C GLY A 176 14.55 36.35 -11.75
N LEU A 177 14.26 35.10 -12.09
CA LEU A 177 15.20 34.25 -12.85
C LEU A 177 15.02 34.46 -14.35
N ASN A 178 16.12 34.64 -15.07
CA ASN A 178 16.10 34.68 -16.54
C ASN A 178 15.77 33.30 -17.12
N ALA A 179 15.11 33.24 -18.27
CA ALA A 179 14.69 31.99 -18.91
C ALA A 179 15.86 31.01 -19.19
N THR A 180 17.07 31.55 -19.41
CA THR A 180 18.30 30.79 -19.68
C THR A 180 18.97 30.22 -18.42
N THR A 181 18.63 30.74 -17.21
CA THR A 181 19.23 30.33 -15.94
C THR A 181 18.25 29.63 -15.02
N LYS A 182 16.96 29.52 -15.44
CA LYS A 182 15.96 28.83 -14.64
C LYS A 182 16.26 27.34 -14.59
N PRO A 183 16.41 26.76 -13.39
CA PRO A 183 16.49 25.31 -13.26
C PRO A 183 15.20 24.66 -13.75
N THR A 184 15.33 23.50 -14.33
CA THR A 184 14.17 22.73 -14.76
C THR A 184 13.64 21.90 -13.61
N LEU A 185 12.35 22.02 -13.32
CA LEU A 185 11.65 21.21 -12.34
C LEU A 185 10.92 20.09 -13.05
N TYR A 186 11.05 18.89 -12.49
CA TYR A 186 10.34 17.72 -12.96
C TYR A 186 9.45 17.19 -11.83
N ARG A 187 8.18 16.95 -12.12
CA ARG A 187 7.31 16.19 -11.24
C ARG A 187 7.29 14.76 -11.74
N VAL A 188 7.73 13.84 -10.90
CA VAL A 188 7.67 12.41 -11.17
C VAL A 188 6.49 11.84 -10.40
N THR A 189 5.62 11.14 -11.11
CA THR A 189 4.54 10.34 -10.52
C THR A 189 4.83 8.89 -10.81
N ALA A 190 4.91 8.08 -9.77
CA ALA A 190 5.15 6.65 -9.87
C ALA A 190 4.02 5.84 -9.24
N MET A 191 3.68 4.73 -9.86
CA MET A 191 2.76 3.74 -9.34
C MET A 191 3.49 2.41 -9.14
N GLY A 192 3.38 1.86 -7.93
CA GLY A 192 3.84 0.54 -7.57
C GLY A 192 2.69 -0.42 -7.35
N PHE A 193 2.97 -1.70 -7.54
CA PHE A 193 2.01 -2.79 -7.37
C PHE A 193 2.41 -3.64 -6.18
N GLY A 194 1.41 -4.15 -5.48
CA GLY A 194 1.60 -5.14 -4.42
C GLY A 194 1.72 -6.57 -4.98
N PRO A 195 1.61 -7.58 -4.12
CA PRO A 195 1.57 -8.99 -4.53
C PRO A 195 0.35 -9.33 -5.40
N ARG A 196 -0.61 -8.42 -5.47
CA ARG A 196 -1.74 -8.45 -6.40
C ARG A 196 -1.77 -7.13 -7.15
N LYS A 197 -1.97 -7.17 -8.47
CA LYS A 197 -2.01 -5.98 -9.35
C LYS A 197 -3.10 -4.98 -8.93
N SER A 198 -4.14 -5.44 -8.24
CA SER A 198 -5.20 -4.59 -7.67
C SER A 198 -4.76 -3.78 -6.44
N THR A 199 -3.67 -4.17 -5.76
CA THR A 199 -3.11 -3.39 -4.65
C THR A 199 -2.08 -2.44 -5.23
N GLN A 200 -2.37 -1.14 -5.18
CA GLN A 200 -1.59 -0.11 -5.85
C GLN A 200 -1.26 1.01 -4.87
N ALA A 201 -0.09 1.61 -5.05
CA ALA A 201 0.30 2.84 -4.37
C ALA A 201 0.84 3.83 -5.38
N VAL A 202 0.43 5.09 -5.27
CA VAL A 202 0.91 6.19 -6.11
C VAL A 202 1.70 7.14 -5.24
N VAL A 203 2.90 7.48 -5.67
CA VAL A 203 3.76 8.44 -4.99
C VAL A 203 4.28 9.48 -5.98
N GLN A 204 4.56 10.67 -5.49
CA GLN A 204 5.07 11.76 -6.31
C GLN A 204 6.29 12.40 -5.65
N MET A 205 7.23 12.85 -6.48
CA MET A 205 8.32 13.73 -6.05
C MET A 205 8.50 14.87 -7.04
N ILE A 206 9.10 15.96 -6.56
CA ILE A 206 9.56 17.07 -7.41
C ILE A 206 11.09 17.05 -7.37
N LEU A 207 11.67 16.97 -8.55
CA LEU A 207 13.10 16.96 -8.77
C LEU A 207 13.53 18.26 -9.45
N ARG A 208 14.54 18.91 -8.91
CA ARG A 208 15.19 20.07 -9.53
C ARG A 208 16.48 19.59 -10.21
N LYS A 209 16.64 19.87 -11.49
CA LYS A 209 17.88 19.65 -12.21
C LYS A 209 18.54 21.00 -12.49
N GLU A 210 19.75 21.15 -12.00
CA GLU A 210 20.66 22.29 -12.20
C GLU A 210 21.51 22.07 -13.43
#